data_871d3d546a548a851ebf4e2fd73cd0b2
#
_entry.id   871d3d546a548a851ebf4e2fd73cd0b2
#
_cell.length_a   1.000
_cell.length_b   1.000
_cell.length_c   1.000
_cell.angle_alpha   90.00
_cell.angle_beta   90.00
_cell.angle_gamma   90.00
#
_symmetry.space_group_name_H-M   'P 1'
#
loop_
_entity.id
_entity.type
_entity.pdbx_description
1 polymer ?
#
loop_
_entity_poly.entity_id
_entity_poly.type
_entity_poly.pdbx_seq_one_letter_code
_entity_poly.pdbx_strand_id
1 'polypeptide(L)'
;IGGSDQWGNIVNGVELIKRYSNKQSYGLTTPLITVASGTKMGKTESGAIWLDKKFLSAYEYWQFWRNTDDRDVLKFLKFFTDIKIEEIEKIKDKDINDLKILLANKTTSMLHGNKEAKNSEKTAKETFQKNSLGQNLPSIKISKDSLKNSLNIIELVMLSKFVNSKSEIRRLINGNAIKINNQVITDDKFLIEQSLFVDSYLRLSVGKKKHLRVELN
;
A
#
# COMPACT_ATOMS: atom_id res chain seq x y z
N ILE A 1 7.40 28.64 5.03
CA ILE A 1 6.28 27.97 4.36
C ILE A 1 6.00 26.66 5.09
N GLY A 2 4.72 26.31 5.26
CA GLY A 2 4.31 25.05 5.88
C GLY A 2 2.82 24.76 5.72
N GLY A 3 2.37 23.67 6.33
CA GLY A 3 0.93 23.40 6.43
C GLY A 3 0.25 24.38 7.40
N SER A 4 -1.08 24.50 7.30
CA SER A 4 -1.86 25.39 8.17
C SER A 4 -1.71 25.09 9.66
N ASP A 5 -1.37 23.86 10.03
CA ASP A 5 -1.04 23.44 11.41
C ASP A 5 0.29 23.98 11.92
N GLN A 6 1.15 24.54 11.05
CA GLN A 6 2.43 25.12 11.37
C GLN A 6 2.40 26.66 11.54
N TRP A 7 1.20 27.27 11.47
CA TRP A 7 1.07 28.74 11.52
C TRP A 7 1.74 29.36 12.75
N GLY A 8 1.53 28.81 13.94
CA GLY A 8 2.16 29.31 15.17
C GLY A 8 3.70 29.29 15.11
N ASN A 9 4.28 28.21 14.59
CA ASN A 9 5.73 28.09 14.43
C ASN A 9 6.26 29.11 13.40
N ILE A 10 5.54 29.31 12.31
CA ILE A 10 5.92 30.26 11.25
C ILE A 10 5.88 31.69 11.78
N VAL A 11 4.84 32.10 12.48
CA VAL A 11 4.72 33.44 13.05
C VAL A 11 5.82 33.70 14.06
N ASN A 12 6.12 32.76 14.96
CA ASN A 12 7.22 32.87 15.88
C ASN A 12 8.58 33.03 15.16
N GLY A 13 8.79 32.32 14.06
CA GLY A 13 9.96 32.43 13.22
C GLY A 13 10.08 33.83 12.56
N VAL A 14 8.99 34.37 12.04
CA VAL A 14 8.92 35.72 11.45
C VAL A 14 9.28 36.77 12.49
N GLU A 15 8.72 36.70 13.70
CA GLU A 15 9.02 37.63 14.80
C GLU A 15 10.48 37.52 15.28
N LEU A 16 11.00 36.31 15.38
CA LEU A 16 12.41 36.09 15.77
C LEU A 16 13.36 36.69 14.75
N ILE A 17 13.14 36.50 13.44
CA ILE A 17 13.99 37.12 12.40
C ILE A 17 13.93 38.63 12.48
N LYS A 18 12.75 39.23 12.67
CA LYS A 18 12.61 40.67 12.82
C LYS A 18 13.38 41.19 14.00
N ARG A 19 13.28 40.57 15.18
CA ARG A 19 13.93 41.01 16.41
C ARG A 19 15.45 40.80 16.38
N TYR A 20 15.90 39.67 15.85
CA TYR A 20 17.33 39.32 15.87
C TYR A 20 18.14 40.01 14.78
N SER A 21 17.58 40.07 13.54
CA SER A 21 18.33 40.58 12.38
C SER A 21 17.76 41.88 11.79
N ASN A 22 16.70 42.41 12.36
CA ASN A 22 15.96 43.58 11.85
C ASN A 22 15.55 43.47 10.36
N LYS A 23 15.35 42.21 9.89
CA LYS A 23 14.92 41.91 8.52
C LYS A 23 13.45 41.57 8.49
N GLN A 24 12.77 42.00 7.43
CA GLN A 24 11.39 41.57 7.17
C GLN A 24 11.38 40.20 6.55
N SER A 25 10.48 39.32 7.03
CA SER A 25 10.19 38.01 6.48
C SER A 25 8.68 37.79 6.42
N TYR A 26 8.26 36.80 5.63
CA TYR A 26 6.85 36.52 5.39
C TYR A 26 6.54 35.06 5.69
N GLY A 27 5.35 34.80 6.20
CA GLY A 27 4.83 33.45 6.43
C GLY A 27 3.79 33.08 5.37
N LEU A 28 3.86 31.83 4.87
CA LEU A 28 2.87 31.27 3.96
C LEU A 28 2.47 29.90 4.47
N THR A 29 1.18 29.66 4.55
CA THR A 29 0.63 28.33 4.83
C THR A 29 -0.28 27.85 3.73
N THR A 30 -0.31 26.52 3.53
CA THR A 30 -1.25 25.84 2.64
C THR A 30 -2.17 24.94 3.45
N PRO A 31 -3.41 24.70 3.00
CA PRO A 31 -4.26 23.68 3.60
C PRO A 31 -3.57 22.32 3.65
N LEU A 32 -3.82 21.54 4.70
CA LEU A 32 -3.33 20.18 4.81
C LEU A 32 -4.00 19.27 3.78
N ILE A 33 -3.21 18.39 3.19
CA ILE A 33 -3.75 17.33 2.34
C ILE A 33 -4.32 16.25 3.25
N THR A 34 -5.64 16.09 3.17
CA THR A 34 -6.39 15.09 3.93
C THR A 34 -7.03 14.08 2.98
N VAL A 35 -7.27 12.87 3.48
CA VAL A 35 -8.10 11.86 2.80
C VAL A 35 -9.57 12.08 3.13
N ALA A 36 -10.47 11.43 2.41
CA ALA A 36 -11.92 11.58 2.52
C ALA A 36 -12.48 11.31 3.94
N SER A 37 -11.75 10.56 4.77
CA SER A 37 -12.08 10.37 6.20
C SER A 37 -11.71 11.57 7.09
N GLY A 38 -11.08 12.62 6.55
CA GLY A 38 -10.62 13.80 7.30
C GLY A 38 -9.23 13.62 7.93
N THR A 39 -8.63 12.44 7.86
CA THR A 39 -7.28 12.20 8.40
C THR A 39 -6.20 12.75 7.48
N LYS A 40 -5.04 13.10 8.05
CA LYS A 40 -3.87 13.58 7.26
C LYS A 40 -3.40 12.47 6.33
N MET A 41 -3.15 12.82 5.06
CA MET A 41 -2.58 11.89 4.09
C MET A 41 -1.16 11.45 4.50
N GLY A 42 -0.80 10.19 4.18
CA GLY A 42 0.53 9.63 4.43
C GLY A 42 0.75 9.10 5.86
N LYS A 43 -0.22 9.30 6.77
CA LYS A 43 -0.26 8.65 8.08
C LYS A 43 -1.37 7.63 8.09
N THR A 44 -1.03 6.35 8.07
CA THR A 44 -1.99 5.24 8.18
C THR A 44 -1.85 4.57 9.55
N GLU A 45 -2.85 3.80 9.97
CA GLU A 45 -2.76 2.97 11.19
C GLU A 45 -1.57 2.00 11.15
N SER A 46 -1.13 1.61 9.95
CA SER A 46 0.02 0.75 9.71
C SER A 46 1.35 1.49 9.55
N GLY A 47 1.38 2.83 9.69
CA GLY A 47 2.57 3.65 9.59
C GLY A 47 2.62 4.58 8.36
N ALA A 48 3.80 5.11 8.05
CA ALA A 48 4.03 6.00 6.92
C ALA A 48 4.10 5.23 5.60
N ILE A 49 3.70 5.88 4.50
CA ILE A 49 3.93 5.36 3.14
C ILE A 49 5.35 5.73 2.72
N TRP A 50 6.21 4.72 2.69
CA TRP A 50 7.61 4.90 2.35
C TRP A 50 7.80 5.06 0.84
N LEU A 51 8.73 5.95 0.46
CA LEU A 51 9.09 6.18 -0.94
C LEU A 51 10.27 5.30 -1.38
N ASP A 52 11.12 4.87 -0.44
CA ASP A 52 12.24 3.98 -0.73
C ASP A 52 11.77 2.53 -0.89
N LYS A 53 12.16 1.89 -1.99
CA LYS A 53 11.85 0.47 -2.30
C LYS A 53 12.31 -0.51 -1.22
N LYS A 54 13.29 -0.16 -0.40
CA LYS A 54 13.78 -0.99 0.70
C LYS A 54 12.74 -1.15 1.81
N PHE A 55 11.86 -0.18 1.97
CA PHE A 55 10.84 -0.14 3.02
C PHE A 55 9.43 -0.43 2.51
N LEU A 56 9.15 -0.11 1.25
CA LEU A 56 7.87 -0.37 0.59
C LEU A 56 8.13 -0.69 -0.89
N SER A 57 7.76 -1.90 -1.34
CA SER A 57 7.94 -2.30 -2.73
C SER A 57 7.14 -1.41 -3.69
N ALA A 58 7.57 -1.34 -4.97
CA ALA A 58 6.83 -0.60 -5.99
C ALA A 58 5.40 -1.11 -6.17
N TYR A 59 5.17 -2.42 -6.00
CA TYR A 59 3.84 -3.01 -6.04
C TYR A 59 2.96 -2.56 -4.87
N GLU A 60 3.47 -2.56 -3.64
CA GLU A 60 2.72 -2.08 -2.46
C GLU A 60 2.43 -0.58 -2.55
N TYR A 61 3.38 0.22 -3.05
CA TYR A 61 3.19 1.64 -3.34
C TYR A 61 2.09 1.85 -4.39
N TRP A 62 2.10 1.07 -5.48
CA TRP A 62 1.06 1.07 -6.50
C TRP A 62 -0.31 0.68 -5.90
N GLN A 63 -0.35 -0.34 -5.04
CA GLN A 63 -1.57 -0.78 -4.37
C GLN A 63 -2.13 0.27 -3.41
N PHE A 64 -1.27 1.02 -2.73
CA PHE A 64 -1.71 2.15 -1.90
C PHE A 64 -2.55 3.13 -2.73
N TRP A 65 -2.03 3.57 -3.88
CA TRP A 65 -2.74 4.51 -4.76
C TRP A 65 -3.98 3.88 -5.41
N ARG A 66 -3.90 2.62 -5.80
CA ARG A 66 -5.04 1.87 -6.36
C ARG A 66 -6.20 1.73 -5.38
N ASN A 67 -5.92 1.73 -4.07
CA ASN A 67 -6.89 1.62 -3.00
C ASN A 67 -7.38 2.98 -2.45
N THR A 68 -7.07 4.08 -3.11
CA THR A 68 -7.59 5.41 -2.80
C THR A 68 -9.13 5.41 -2.75
N ASP A 69 -9.72 6.15 -1.79
CA ASP A 69 -11.18 6.37 -1.73
C ASP A 69 -11.65 7.06 -3.02
N ASP A 70 -12.82 6.67 -3.53
CA ASP A 70 -13.37 7.20 -4.79
C ASP A 70 -13.45 8.72 -4.79
N ARG A 71 -13.80 9.32 -3.65
CA ARG A 71 -13.93 10.77 -3.44
C ARG A 71 -12.61 11.53 -3.54
N ASP A 72 -11.48 10.85 -3.32
CA ASP A 72 -10.15 11.47 -3.35
C ASP A 72 -9.44 11.33 -4.70
N VAL A 73 -9.89 10.45 -5.59
CA VAL A 73 -9.17 10.09 -6.82
C VAL A 73 -8.87 11.31 -7.68
N LEU A 74 -9.87 12.13 -8.00
CA LEU A 74 -9.69 13.32 -8.85
C LEU A 74 -8.82 14.38 -8.17
N LYS A 75 -8.97 14.56 -6.86
CA LYS A 75 -8.11 15.44 -6.07
C LYS A 75 -6.66 14.99 -6.12
N PHE A 76 -6.40 13.70 -5.98
CA PHE A 76 -5.04 13.17 -5.97
C PHE A 76 -4.43 13.10 -7.38
N LEU A 77 -5.22 12.92 -8.43
CA LEU A 77 -4.75 13.11 -9.80
C LEU A 77 -4.20 14.53 -10.01
N LYS A 78 -4.90 15.55 -9.50
CA LYS A 78 -4.47 16.95 -9.58
C LYS A 78 -3.20 17.25 -8.76
N PHE A 79 -3.03 16.63 -7.59
CA PHE A 79 -1.91 16.93 -6.68
C PHE A 79 -0.67 16.07 -6.89
N PHE A 80 -0.83 14.84 -7.34
CA PHE A 80 0.24 13.84 -7.32
C PHE A 80 0.58 13.30 -8.72
N THR A 81 0.11 13.94 -9.79
CA THR A 81 0.49 13.58 -11.14
C THR A 81 0.88 14.78 -11.97
N ASP A 82 1.57 14.53 -13.08
CA ASP A 82 1.95 15.51 -14.09
C ASP A 82 0.85 15.76 -15.15
N ILE A 83 -0.34 15.21 -14.96
CA ILE A 83 -1.47 15.36 -15.89
C ILE A 83 -2.01 16.79 -15.77
N LYS A 84 -2.19 17.46 -16.90
CA LYS A 84 -2.77 18.80 -16.92
C LYS A 84 -4.21 18.81 -16.43
N ILE A 85 -4.61 19.87 -15.74
CA ILE A 85 -5.96 19.99 -15.16
C ILE A 85 -7.04 19.84 -16.23
N GLU A 86 -6.82 20.39 -17.42
CA GLU A 86 -7.76 20.31 -18.55
C GLU A 86 -7.93 18.85 -19.05
N GLU A 87 -6.89 18.03 -18.94
CA GLU A 87 -6.97 16.61 -19.28
C GLU A 87 -7.72 15.82 -18.21
N ILE A 88 -7.51 16.15 -16.93
CA ILE A 88 -8.24 15.53 -15.82
C ILE A 88 -9.74 15.83 -15.93
N GLU A 89 -10.11 17.07 -16.26
CA GLU A 89 -11.53 17.45 -16.46
C GLU A 89 -12.20 16.69 -17.62
N LYS A 90 -11.45 16.33 -18.68
CA LYS A 90 -11.98 15.53 -19.80
C LYS A 90 -12.20 14.05 -19.44
N ILE A 91 -11.53 13.55 -18.43
CA ILE A 91 -11.61 12.13 -18.04
C ILE A 91 -12.36 11.91 -16.73
N LYS A 92 -12.83 12.95 -16.05
CA LYS A 92 -13.46 12.86 -14.72
C LYS A 92 -14.67 11.92 -14.64
N ASP A 93 -15.39 11.76 -15.75
CA ASP A 93 -16.61 10.94 -15.85
C ASP A 93 -16.31 9.49 -16.30
N LYS A 94 -15.03 9.11 -16.45
CA LYS A 94 -14.64 7.72 -16.71
C LYS A 94 -14.90 6.83 -15.51
N ASP A 95 -14.87 5.52 -15.74
CA ASP A 95 -14.98 4.54 -14.67
C ASP A 95 -13.95 4.82 -13.56
N ILE A 96 -14.42 4.81 -12.32
CA ILE A 96 -13.60 5.15 -11.15
C ILE A 96 -12.41 4.20 -10.97
N ASN A 97 -12.56 2.92 -11.38
CA ASN A 97 -11.47 1.95 -11.32
C ASN A 97 -10.39 2.26 -12.34
N ASP A 98 -10.75 2.76 -13.52
CA ASP A 98 -9.78 3.21 -14.54
C ASP A 98 -9.02 4.43 -14.05
N LEU A 99 -9.70 5.39 -13.42
CA LEU A 99 -9.07 6.57 -12.81
C LEU A 99 -8.12 6.18 -11.66
N LYS A 100 -8.47 5.20 -10.85
CA LYS A 100 -7.59 4.65 -9.80
C LYS A 100 -6.36 3.95 -10.37
N ILE A 101 -6.52 3.20 -11.46
CA ILE A 101 -5.39 2.59 -12.17
C ILE A 101 -4.48 3.67 -12.75
N LEU A 102 -5.06 4.69 -13.37
CA LEU A 102 -4.32 5.84 -13.90
C LEU A 102 -3.51 6.53 -12.80
N LEU A 103 -4.15 6.84 -11.66
CA LEU A 103 -3.48 7.44 -10.50
C LEU A 103 -2.30 6.59 -10.02
N ALA A 104 -2.53 5.30 -9.79
CA ALA A 104 -1.51 4.37 -9.34
C ALA A 104 -0.35 4.23 -10.33
N ASN A 105 -0.65 4.16 -11.63
CA ASN A 105 0.37 4.08 -12.67
C ASN A 105 1.21 5.36 -12.74
N LYS A 106 0.58 6.52 -12.72
CA LYS A 106 1.28 7.81 -12.81
C LYS A 106 2.17 8.05 -11.59
N THR A 107 1.65 7.90 -10.39
CA THR A 107 2.43 8.10 -9.16
C THR A 107 3.58 7.09 -9.03
N THR A 108 3.35 5.82 -9.36
CA THR A 108 4.41 4.80 -9.33
C THR A 108 5.45 5.04 -10.42
N SER A 109 5.02 5.47 -11.61
CA SER A 109 5.94 5.82 -12.70
C SER A 109 6.87 6.98 -12.34
N MET A 110 6.34 8.02 -11.69
CA MET A 110 7.12 9.17 -11.23
C MET A 110 8.18 8.78 -10.19
N LEU A 111 7.85 7.88 -9.28
CA LEU A 111 8.75 7.49 -8.18
C LEU A 111 9.70 6.34 -8.55
N HIS A 112 9.20 5.32 -9.21
CA HIS A 112 9.91 4.04 -9.44
C HIS A 112 10.17 3.74 -10.92
N GLY A 113 9.68 4.58 -11.82
CA GLY A 113 9.84 4.44 -13.27
C GLY A 113 8.73 3.62 -13.94
N ASN A 114 8.58 3.83 -15.25
CA ASN A 114 7.52 3.24 -16.07
C ASN A 114 7.50 1.70 -16.05
N LYS A 115 8.67 1.06 -15.99
CA LYS A 115 8.77 -0.41 -15.95
C LYS A 115 8.11 -0.98 -14.70
N GLU A 116 8.39 -0.38 -13.54
CA GLU A 116 7.83 -0.83 -12.27
C GLU A 116 6.31 -0.58 -12.18
N ALA A 117 5.83 0.54 -12.71
CA ALA A 117 4.40 0.84 -12.78
C ALA A 117 3.65 -0.22 -13.62
N LYS A 118 4.17 -0.53 -14.83
CA LYS A 118 3.58 -1.57 -15.70
C LYS A 118 3.63 -2.97 -15.06
N ASN A 119 4.75 -3.31 -14.42
CA ASN A 119 4.88 -4.58 -13.72
C ASN A 119 3.88 -4.69 -12.56
N SER A 120 3.71 -3.62 -11.80
CA SER A 120 2.76 -3.58 -10.68
C SER A 120 1.31 -3.73 -11.15
N GLU A 121 0.93 -3.04 -12.23
CA GLU A 121 -0.39 -3.18 -12.85
C GLU A 121 -0.63 -4.61 -13.36
N LYS A 122 0.36 -5.18 -14.07
CA LYS A 122 0.29 -6.57 -14.57
C LYS A 122 0.11 -7.55 -13.42
N THR A 123 0.94 -7.43 -12.38
CA THR A 123 0.86 -8.27 -11.17
C THR A 123 -0.51 -8.18 -10.51
N ALA A 124 -1.07 -6.96 -10.39
CA ALA A 124 -2.40 -6.77 -9.83
C ALA A 124 -3.47 -7.49 -10.67
N LYS A 125 -3.44 -7.34 -12.01
CA LYS A 125 -4.37 -8.02 -12.92
C LYS A 125 -4.28 -9.54 -12.79
N GLU A 126 -3.06 -10.09 -12.79
CA GLU A 126 -2.82 -11.53 -12.64
C GLU A 126 -3.28 -12.05 -11.28
N THR A 127 -3.05 -11.28 -10.20
CA THR A 127 -3.45 -11.67 -8.84
C THR A 127 -4.96 -11.80 -8.70
N PHE A 128 -5.73 -11.00 -9.44
CA PHE A 128 -7.21 -11.04 -9.43
C PHE A 128 -7.80 -12.01 -10.46
N GLN A 129 -7.06 -12.46 -11.47
CA GLN A 129 -7.47 -13.53 -12.36
C GLN A 129 -7.40 -14.87 -11.64
N LYS A 130 -8.46 -15.70 -11.76
CA LYS A 130 -8.71 -16.91 -10.95
C LYS A 130 -7.58 -17.96 -10.87
N ASN A 131 -6.53 -17.89 -11.69
CA ASN A 131 -5.53 -18.95 -11.82
C ASN A 131 -4.06 -18.50 -11.87
N SER A 132 -3.71 -17.23 -11.63
CA SER A 132 -2.31 -16.82 -11.64
C SER A 132 -1.81 -16.45 -10.25
N LEU A 133 -0.61 -16.89 -9.92
CA LEU A 133 0.02 -16.68 -8.60
C LEU A 133 0.75 -15.32 -8.49
N GLY A 134 0.68 -14.46 -9.52
CA GLY A 134 1.27 -13.12 -9.53
C GLY A 134 2.78 -13.12 -9.32
N GLN A 135 3.58 -13.13 -10.41
CA GLN A 135 5.04 -13.33 -10.36
C GLN A 135 5.80 -12.23 -9.59
N ASN A 136 5.25 -11.03 -9.44
CA ASN A 136 5.90 -9.88 -8.82
C ASN A 136 5.29 -9.49 -7.46
N LEU A 137 4.56 -10.40 -6.78
CA LEU A 137 4.10 -10.15 -5.42
C LEU A 137 5.30 -9.98 -4.47
N PRO A 138 5.16 -9.18 -3.40
CA PRO A 138 6.10 -9.21 -2.29
C PRO A 138 6.33 -10.65 -1.84
N SER A 139 7.56 -11.03 -1.52
CA SER A 139 7.86 -12.41 -1.13
C SER A 139 8.54 -12.49 0.22
N ILE A 140 8.26 -13.60 0.91
CA ILE A 140 9.02 -14.06 2.07
C ILE A 140 9.57 -15.45 1.77
N LYS A 141 10.72 -15.75 2.35
CA LYS A 141 11.35 -17.06 2.26
C LYS A 141 11.16 -17.81 3.56
N ILE A 142 10.78 -19.07 3.47
CA ILE A 142 10.73 -19.99 4.60
C ILE A 142 11.64 -21.19 4.32
N SER A 143 12.25 -21.74 5.36
CA SER A 143 13.08 -22.92 5.24
C SER A 143 12.25 -24.21 5.21
N LYS A 144 12.76 -25.25 4.57
CA LYS A 144 12.17 -26.60 4.63
C LYS A 144 12.08 -27.13 6.08
N ASP A 145 12.99 -26.73 6.94
CA ASP A 145 12.96 -27.14 8.35
C ASP A 145 11.78 -26.50 9.11
N SER A 146 11.35 -25.30 8.72
CA SER A 146 10.13 -24.71 9.27
C SER A 146 8.89 -25.55 8.98
N LEU A 147 8.81 -26.19 7.81
CA LEU A 147 7.71 -27.12 7.49
C LEU A 147 7.78 -28.41 8.32
N LYS A 148 8.99 -28.96 8.53
CA LYS A 148 9.20 -30.14 9.39
C LYS A 148 8.78 -29.87 10.84
N ASN A 149 8.93 -28.62 11.31
CA ASN A 149 8.54 -28.18 12.65
C ASN A 149 7.03 -27.80 12.74
N SER A 150 6.19 -28.32 11.82
CA SER A 150 4.74 -28.16 11.85
C SER A 150 4.26 -26.69 11.78
N LEU A 151 4.85 -25.90 10.85
CA LEU A 151 4.43 -24.52 10.61
C LEU A 151 2.93 -24.45 10.36
N ASN A 152 2.20 -23.71 11.20
CA ASN A 152 0.75 -23.54 11.04
C ASN A 152 0.39 -22.20 10.36
N ILE A 153 -0.86 -22.05 9.96
CA ILE A 153 -1.37 -20.84 9.25
C ILE A 153 -1.20 -19.57 10.06
N ILE A 154 -1.35 -19.62 11.40
CA ILE A 154 -1.19 -18.43 12.25
C ILE A 154 0.25 -17.95 12.22
N GLU A 155 1.22 -18.86 12.31
CA GLU A 155 2.64 -18.55 12.25
C GLU A 155 3.03 -18.01 10.88
N LEU A 156 2.53 -18.60 9.79
CA LEU A 156 2.77 -18.11 8.44
C LEU A 156 2.25 -16.68 8.26
N VAL A 157 1.04 -16.39 8.73
CA VAL A 157 0.46 -15.03 8.66
C VAL A 157 1.25 -14.05 9.53
N MET A 158 1.74 -14.46 10.70
CA MET A 158 2.63 -13.63 11.53
C MET A 158 3.94 -13.31 10.82
N LEU A 159 4.57 -14.29 10.15
CA LEU A 159 5.78 -14.09 9.35
C LEU A 159 5.57 -13.11 8.19
N SER A 160 4.37 -13.06 7.62
CA SER A 160 4.02 -12.11 6.56
C SER A 160 4.00 -10.65 7.01
N LYS A 161 3.93 -10.38 8.31
CA LYS A 161 3.75 -9.06 8.92
C LYS A 161 2.47 -8.31 8.46
N PHE A 162 1.53 -9.00 7.84
CA PHE A 162 0.24 -8.40 7.45
C PHE A 162 -0.68 -8.15 8.63
N VAL A 163 -0.49 -8.91 9.70
CA VAL A 163 -1.25 -8.85 10.95
C VAL A 163 -0.27 -9.07 12.10
N ASN A 164 -0.40 -8.29 13.16
CA ASN A 164 0.54 -8.31 14.29
C ASN A 164 -0.02 -9.04 15.53
N SER A 165 -1.23 -9.62 15.44
CA SER A 165 -1.89 -10.27 16.57
C SER A 165 -2.47 -11.63 16.19
N LYS A 166 -2.13 -12.67 16.95
CA LYS A 166 -2.72 -14.01 16.78
C LYS A 166 -4.25 -14.02 16.96
N SER A 167 -4.78 -13.17 17.83
CA SER A 167 -6.22 -13.02 18.04
C SER A 167 -6.92 -12.44 16.80
N GLU A 168 -6.30 -11.46 16.14
CA GLU A 168 -6.82 -10.89 14.90
C GLU A 168 -6.77 -11.91 13.76
N ILE A 169 -5.69 -12.71 13.67
CA ILE A 169 -5.59 -13.77 12.66
C ILE A 169 -6.74 -14.77 12.81
N ARG A 170 -7.06 -15.22 14.03
CA ARG A 170 -8.20 -16.10 14.28
C ARG A 170 -9.52 -15.48 13.85
N ARG A 171 -9.74 -14.19 14.12
CA ARG A 171 -10.95 -13.48 13.62
C ARG A 171 -11.01 -13.45 12.09
N LEU A 172 -9.88 -13.27 11.41
CA LEU A 172 -9.79 -13.28 9.96
C LEU A 172 -10.03 -14.67 9.37
N ILE A 173 -9.57 -15.74 10.05
CA ILE A 173 -9.86 -17.13 9.66
C ILE A 173 -11.37 -17.39 9.77
N ASN A 174 -11.98 -17.07 10.91
CA ASN A 174 -13.43 -17.22 11.14
C ASN A 174 -14.27 -16.39 10.15
N GLY A 175 -13.74 -15.25 9.69
CA GLY A 175 -14.34 -14.40 8.67
C GLY A 175 -14.03 -14.81 7.23
N ASN A 176 -13.45 -15.98 6.98
CA ASN A 176 -13.07 -16.50 5.65
C ASN A 176 -12.15 -15.55 4.86
N ALA A 177 -11.36 -14.75 5.58
CA ALA A 177 -10.52 -13.73 4.98
C ALA A 177 -9.09 -14.21 4.67
N ILE A 178 -8.69 -15.40 5.13
CA ILE A 178 -7.37 -15.97 4.85
C ILE A 178 -7.48 -17.05 3.79
N LYS A 179 -6.61 -16.98 2.78
CA LYS A 179 -6.57 -17.95 1.67
C LYS A 179 -5.13 -18.36 1.37
N ILE A 180 -4.95 -19.64 1.05
CA ILE A 180 -3.75 -20.21 0.45
C ILE A 180 -4.11 -20.69 -0.96
N ASN A 181 -3.36 -20.25 -1.97
CA ASN A 181 -3.60 -20.57 -3.39
C ASN A 181 -5.07 -20.43 -3.80
N ASN A 182 -5.73 -19.35 -3.33
CA ASN A 182 -7.16 -19.05 -3.51
C ASN A 182 -8.15 -19.91 -2.71
N GLN A 183 -7.71 -20.95 -2.01
CA GLN A 183 -8.56 -21.76 -1.14
C GLN A 183 -8.70 -21.09 0.23
N VAL A 184 -9.93 -20.95 0.72
CA VAL A 184 -10.21 -20.36 2.02
C VAL A 184 -9.75 -21.31 3.11
N ILE A 185 -9.04 -20.78 4.10
CA ILE A 185 -8.62 -21.52 5.31
C ILE A 185 -9.59 -21.18 6.43
N THR A 186 -10.23 -22.21 6.99
CA THR A 186 -11.23 -22.10 8.06
C THR A 186 -10.77 -22.69 9.38
N ASP A 187 -9.65 -23.41 9.39
CA ASP A 187 -9.05 -24.01 10.58
C ASP A 187 -7.81 -23.24 11.03
N ASP A 188 -7.78 -22.78 12.26
CA ASP A 188 -6.64 -22.04 12.81
C ASP A 188 -5.43 -22.94 13.14
N LYS A 189 -5.61 -24.27 13.13
CA LYS A 189 -4.55 -25.29 13.25
C LYS A 189 -4.06 -25.81 11.91
N PHE A 190 -4.54 -25.26 10.77
CA PHE A 190 -4.17 -25.71 9.44
C PHE A 190 -2.64 -25.69 9.27
N LEU A 191 -2.05 -26.84 8.93
CA LEU A 191 -0.60 -27.01 8.74
C LEU A 191 -0.22 -26.67 7.29
N ILE A 192 0.93 -26.01 7.15
CA ILE A 192 1.52 -25.68 5.86
C ILE A 192 2.40 -26.83 5.40
N GLU A 193 1.91 -27.58 4.45
CA GLU A 193 2.61 -28.74 3.89
C GLU A 193 3.34 -28.40 2.59
N GLN A 194 4.35 -29.18 2.24
CA GLN A 194 5.10 -29.03 1.01
C GLN A 194 4.22 -29.18 -0.25
N SER A 195 3.16 -29.97 -0.17
CA SER A 195 2.16 -30.18 -1.22
C SER A 195 1.43 -28.90 -1.67
N LEU A 196 1.39 -27.87 -0.81
CA LEU A 196 0.77 -26.58 -1.10
C LEU A 196 1.63 -25.69 -2.00
N PHE A 197 2.92 -26.03 -2.16
CA PHE A 197 3.84 -25.23 -2.96
C PHE A 197 3.83 -25.72 -4.41
N VAL A 198 3.50 -24.80 -5.32
CA VAL A 198 3.56 -25.01 -6.77
C VAL A 198 4.79 -24.25 -7.27
N ASP A 199 5.69 -24.90 -7.99
CA ASP A 199 6.96 -24.31 -8.45
C ASP A 199 7.78 -23.66 -7.30
N SER A 200 7.82 -24.31 -6.12
CA SER A 200 8.51 -23.86 -4.90
C SER A 200 7.92 -22.61 -4.23
N TYR A 201 6.70 -22.20 -4.54
CA TYR A 201 6.03 -21.11 -3.85
C TYR A 201 4.54 -21.34 -3.68
N LEU A 202 3.95 -20.69 -2.68
CA LEU A 202 2.51 -20.59 -2.47
C LEU A 202 2.08 -19.13 -2.36
N ARG A 203 0.82 -18.84 -2.64
CA ARG A 203 0.23 -17.53 -2.45
C ARG A 203 -0.56 -17.47 -1.15
N LEU A 204 -0.12 -16.60 -0.23
CA LEU A 204 -0.90 -16.22 0.94
C LEU A 204 -1.69 -14.95 0.63
N SER A 205 -3.00 -14.96 0.95
CA SER A 205 -3.87 -13.79 0.85
C SER A 205 -4.55 -13.53 2.18
N VAL A 206 -4.53 -12.27 2.63
CA VAL A 206 -5.19 -11.82 3.85
C VAL A 206 -6.15 -10.69 3.52
N GLY A 207 -7.45 -10.99 3.58
CA GLY A 207 -8.49 -10.12 3.07
C GLY A 207 -8.45 -9.98 1.54
N LYS A 208 -9.04 -8.88 1.04
CA LYS A 208 -9.15 -8.61 -0.39
C LYS A 208 -7.92 -7.92 -1.00
N LYS A 209 -7.04 -7.37 -0.17
CA LYS A 209 -6.00 -6.41 -0.61
C LYS A 209 -4.57 -6.82 -0.33
N LYS A 210 -4.33 -7.72 0.62
CA LYS A 210 -2.99 -8.14 1.04
C LYS A 210 -2.65 -9.50 0.45
N HIS A 211 -1.67 -9.55 -0.42
CA HIS A 211 -1.21 -10.77 -1.10
C HIS A 211 0.31 -10.87 -1.02
N LEU A 212 0.81 -12.07 -0.77
CA LEU A 212 2.22 -12.38 -0.58
C LEU A 212 2.56 -13.70 -1.25
N ARG A 213 3.74 -13.78 -1.81
CA ARG A 213 4.36 -15.01 -2.29
C ARG A 213 5.26 -15.59 -1.18
N VAL A 214 5.02 -16.82 -0.78
CA VAL A 214 5.87 -17.55 0.16
C VAL A 214 6.74 -18.51 -0.64
N GLU A 215 8.04 -18.34 -0.58
CA GLU A 215 9.03 -19.15 -1.30
C GLU A 215 9.67 -20.15 -0.35
N LEU A 216 9.84 -21.39 -0.82
CA LEU A 216 10.51 -22.45 -0.09
C LEU A 216 11.99 -22.49 -0.49
N ASN A 217 12.85 -22.34 0.52
CA ASN A 217 14.31 -22.49 0.36
C ASN A 217 14.74 -23.92 0.60
#